data_d80c546e4e3d1179e41692c24f898255
#
_entry.id   d80c546e4e3d1179e41692c24f898255
#
_cell.length_a   1.000
_cell.length_b   1.000
_cell.length_c   1.000
_cell.angle_alpha   90.00
_cell.angle_beta   90.00
_cell.angle_gamma   90.00
#
_symmetry.space_group_name_H-M   'P 1'
#
loop_
_entity.id
_entity.type
_entity.pdbx_description
1 polymer ?
#
loop_
_entity_poly.entity_id
_entity_poly.type
_entity_poly.pdbx_seq_one_letter_code
_entity_poly.pdbx_strand_id
1 'polypeptide(L)'
;FDRVARGVLGNHAGPPWYDGLIYEMIRGAADFLHHKPDPELEDRLDGYIKRIEKAAGYSGDGYLNTWTQLMEPDHRFGFNGGFLRWQHDVYNIGAMVEAAVHYWKATKKTKLLVVAINAANYIYDMIFKENLKIVPSHSGPEEAFVKLYKLLKENPGLKKDLQLDIDEYRYLQLVEHWIENRGNHANGPDWENGDDEECIEWIKNEKYGNNNRPSWGSYAQDHKPTLEQETIEGHAVRATLLFAGVVKTYRENKKPKYEKAVKRIWDNMVTKRMHISGGVGAIHQDEKFGEDYHLPNNAYLE
;
A
#
# COMPACT_ATOMS: atom_id res chain seq x y z
N PHE A 1 -18.52 -2.17 2.25
CA PHE A 1 -18.41 -3.62 2.48
C PHE A 1 -19.76 -4.34 2.33
N ASP A 2 -20.83 -3.91 3.01
CA ASP A 2 -22.13 -4.60 2.96
C ASP A 2 -22.75 -4.65 1.54
N ARG A 3 -22.47 -3.67 0.68
CA ARG A 3 -22.93 -3.66 -0.71
C ARG A 3 -22.14 -4.67 -1.54
N VAL A 4 -20.82 -4.70 -1.38
CA VAL A 4 -19.94 -5.71 -2.04
C VAL A 4 -20.38 -7.11 -1.65
N ALA A 5 -20.60 -7.37 -0.36
CA ALA A 5 -21.04 -8.67 0.13
C ALA A 5 -22.37 -9.15 -0.46
N ARG A 6 -23.19 -8.23 -1.01
CA ARG A 6 -24.50 -8.51 -1.65
C ARG A 6 -24.45 -8.46 -3.17
N GLY A 7 -23.28 -8.17 -3.77
CA GLY A 7 -23.14 -8.01 -5.21
C GLY A 7 -23.91 -6.81 -5.80
N VAL A 8 -24.12 -5.76 -4.98
CA VAL A 8 -24.86 -4.55 -5.42
C VAL A 8 -23.87 -3.54 -5.97
N LEU A 9 -23.95 -3.23 -7.26
CA LEU A 9 -23.07 -2.25 -7.92
C LEU A 9 -23.44 -0.80 -7.60
N GLY A 10 -22.47 0.07 -7.81
CA GLY A 10 -22.60 1.53 -7.68
C GLY A 10 -22.68 2.05 -6.26
N ASN A 11 -22.72 3.39 -6.13
CA ASN A 11 -22.90 4.13 -4.87
C ASN A 11 -21.82 3.82 -3.82
N HIS A 12 -20.55 3.78 -4.20
CA HIS A 12 -19.46 3.87 -3.24
C HIS A 12 -19.50 5.22 -2.53
N ALA A 13 -19.30 5.24 -1.22
CA ALA A 13 -19.27 6.47 -0.44
C ALA A 13 -17.82 6.91 -0.23
N GLY A 14 -17.45 8.04 -0.83
CA GLY A 14 -16.14 8.66 -0.71
C GLY A 14 -15.11 8.18 -1.74
N PRO A 15 -13.86 8.67 -1.65
CA PRO A 15 -12.76 8.32 -2.53
C PRO A 15 -12.36 6.84 -2.50
N PRO A 16 -11.62 6.37 -3.52
CA PRO A 16 -11.22 4.96 -3.63
C PRO A 16 -10.39 4.41 -2.46
N TRP A 17 -9.65 5.27 -1.76
CA TRP A 17 -8.80 4.87 -0.63
C TRP A 17 -9.53 4.76 0.71
N TYR A 18 -10.86 4.95 0.76
CA TYR A 18 -11.60 4.94 2.03
C TYR A 18 -11.65 3.59 2.72
N ASP A 19 -11.46 2.48 2.01
CA ASP A 19 -11.24 1.19 2.66
C ASP A 19 -10.00 1.25 3.58
N GLY A 20 -8.93 1.90 3.11
CA GLY A 20 -7.71 2.12 3.89
C GLY A 20 -7.97 2.82 5.22
N LEU A 21 -8.85 3.85 5.25
CA LEU A 21 -9.18 4.57 6.50
C LEU A 21 -9.87 3.67 7.53
N ILE A 22 -10.72 2.73 7.08
CA ILE A 22 -11.34 1.75 7.98
C ILE A 22 -10.29 0.81 8.56
N TYR A 23 -9.35 0.35 7.73
CA TYR A 23 -8.26 -0.51 8.18
C TYR A 23 -7.32 0.22 9.14
N GLU A 24 -7.00 1.48 8.87
CA GLU A 24 -6.19 2.31 9.78
C GLU A 24 -6.88 2.56 11.12
N MET A 25 -8.19 2.77 11.13
CA MET A 25 -8.96 2.85 12.36
C MET A 25 -8.89 1.52 13.14
N ILE A 26 -9.03 0.38 12.46
CA ILE A 26 -8.90 -0.95 13.11
C ILE A 26 -7.49 -1.12 13.68
N ARG A 27 -6.45 -0.73 12.94
CA ARG A 27 -5.05 -0.78 13.38
C ARG A 27 -4.85 0.05 14.66
N GLY A 28 -5.25 1.32 14.63
CA GLY A 28 -5.10 2.22 15.78
C GLY A 28 -5.86 1.72 17.02
N ALA A 29 -7.10 1.24 16.82
CA ALA A 29 -7.88 0.66 17.92
C ALA A 29 -7.24 -0.64 18.46
N ALA A 30 -6.66 -1.47 17.60
CA ALA A 30 -5.93 -2.67 18.02
C ALA A 30 -4.70 -2.32 18.87
N ASP A 31 -4.01 -1.22 18.58
CA ASP A 31 -2.88 -0.77 19.40
C ASP A 31 -3.34 -0.33 20.80
N PHE A 32 -4.52 0.30 20.93
CA PHE A 32 -5.10 0.57 22.25
C PHE A 32 -5.45 -0.73 23.00
N LEU A 33 -6.08 -1.72 22.33
CA LEU A 33 -6.39 -3.01 22.91
C LEU A 33 -5.15 -3.77 23.38
N HIS A 34 -4.03 -3.62 22.67
CA HIS A 34 -2.75 -4.24 23.06
C HIS A 34 -2.23 -3.71 24.39
N HIS A 35 -2.46 -2.44 24.69
CA HIS A 35 -2.06 -1.81 25.96
C HIS A 35 -3.07 -2.05 27.09
N LYS A 36 -4.36 -2.03 26.77
CA LYS A 36 -5.43 -2.19 27.76
C LYS A 36 -6.60 -2.94 27.13
N PRO A 37 -6.95 -4.13 27.65
CA PRO A 37 -8.14 -4.84 27.23
C PRO A 37 -9.40 -4.00 27.40
N ASP A 38 -10.20 -3.92 26.34
CA ASP A 38 -11.49 -3.24 26.30
C ASP A 38 -12.47 -4.10 25.48
N PRO A 39 -13.32 -4.90 26.15
CA PRO A 39 -14.27 -5.80 25.49
C PRO A 39 -15.28 -5.08 24.58
N GLU A 40 -15.70 -3.86 24.93
CA GLU A 40 -16.63 -3.10 24.10
C GLU A 40 -15.97 -2.64 22.79
N LEU A 41 -14.74 -2.13 22.87
CA LEU A 41 -13.97 -1.76 21.69
C LEU A 41 -13.68 -2.98 20.82
N GLU A 42 -13.29 -4.10 21.42
CA GLU A 42 -13.03 -5.35 20.71
C GLU A 42 -14.27 -5.88 19.97
N ASP A 43 -15.45 -5.86 20.60
CA ASP A 43 -16.70 -6.28 19.97
C ASP A 43 -17.09 -5.37 18.78
N ARG A 44 -16.86 -4.06 18.91
CA ARG A 44 -17.06 -3.12 17.79
C ARG A 44 -16.15 -3.46 16.61
N LEU A 45 -14.87 -3.75 16.85
CA LEU A 45 -13.92 -4.15 15.80
C LEU A 45 -14.33 -5.47 15.15
N ASP A 46 -14.76 -6.45 15.93
CA ASP A 46 -15.30 -7.72 15.41
C ASP A 46 -16.50 -7.48 14.48
N GLY A 47 -17.36 -6.50 14.80
CA GLY A 47 -18.45 -6.08 13.95
C GLY A 47 -18.01 -5.56 12.58
N TYR A 48 -16.95 -4.74 12.52
CA TYR A 48 -16.35 -4.27 11.25
C TYR A 48 -15.69 -5.43 10.51
N ILE A 49 -14.89 -6.24 11.19
CA ILE A 49 -14.17 -7.38 10.60
C ILE A 49 -15.13 -8.38 9.97
N LYS A 50 -16.26 -8.65 10.61
CA LYS A 50 -17.30 -9.52 10.05
C LYS A 50 -17.87 -9.02 8.71
N ARG A 51 -17.99 -7.69 8.54
CA ARG A 51 -18.43 -7.08 7.26
C ARG A 51 -17.36 -7.17 6.20
N ILE A 52 -16.09 -6.97 6.58
CA ILE A 52 -14.93 -7.12 5.70
C ILE A 52 -14.82 -8.57 5.21
N GLU A 53 -14.91 -9.54 6.12
CA GLU A 53 -14.91 -10.98 5.81
C GLU A 53 -16.00 -11.36 4.79
N LYS A 54 -17.22 -10.87 5.01
CA LYS A 54 -18.32 -11.11 4.07
C LYS A 54 -18.08 -10.51 2.68
N ALA A 55 -17.52 -9.30 2.62
CA ALA A 55 -17.21 -8.64 1.36
C ALA A 55 -16.10 -9.37 0.60
N ALA A 56 -15.05 -9.82 1.31
CA ALA A 56 -13.97 -10.61 0.73
C ALA A 56 -14.47 -11.96 0.18
N GLY A 57 -15.43 -12.58 0.86
CA GLY A 57 -16.05 -13.83 0.42
C GLY A 57 -16.87 -13.71 -0.87
N TYR A 58 -17.29 -12.52 -1.27
CA TYR A 58 -18.09 -12.31 -2.48
C TYR A 58 -17.33 -12.63 -3.77
N SER A 59 -16.11 -12.17 -3.91
CA SER A 59 -15.26 -12.47 -5.08
C SER A 59 -14.69 -13.89 -5.05
N GLY A 60 -14.44 -14.45 -3.87
CA GLY A 60 -13.94 -15.81 -3.67
C GLY A 60 -12.48 -16.04 -4.09
N ASP A 61 -11.83 -15.05 -4.69
CA ASP A 61 -10.46 -15.12 -5.19
C ASP A 61 -9.42 -14.41 -4.29
N GLY A 62 -9.89 -13.80 -3.20
CA GLY A 62 -9.06 -13.04 -2.27
C GLY A 62 -9.01 -11.54 -2.53
N TYR A 63 -9.46 -11.05 -3.69
CA TYR A 63 -9.49 -9.61 -3.98
C TYR A 63 -10.52 -8.86 -3.15
N LEU A 64 -10.11 -7.74 -2.56
CA LEU A 64 -11.00 -6.82 -1.86
C LEU A 64 -10.54 -5.37 -2.05
N ASN A 65 -11.32 -4.60 -2.78
CA ASN A 65 -11.30 -3.14 -2.86
C ASN A 65 -12.72 -2.69 -3.18
N THR A 66 -13.40 -2.10 -2.20
CA THR A 66 -14.85 -1.85 -2.35
C THR A 66 -15.16 -0.83 -3.43
N TRP A 67 -14.30 0.16 -3.64
CA TRP A 67 -14.49 1.14 -4.71
C TRP A 67 -14.47 0.46 -6.08
N THR A 68 -13.42 -0.29 -6.40
CA THR A 68 -13.31 -1.00 -7.69
C THR A 68 -14.45 -1.99 -7.87
N GLN A 69 -14.76 -2.80 -6.84
CA GLN A 69 -15.83 -3.80 -6.93
C GLN A 69 -17.22 -3.22 -7.14
N LEU A 70 -17.49 -2.00 -6.64
CA LEU A 70 -18.78 -1.34 -6.76
C LEU A 70 -18.91 -0.48 -8.01
N MET A 71 -17.84 0.24 -8.37
CA MET A 71 -17.87 1.29 -9.39
C MET A 71 -17.33 0.81 -10.74
N GLU A 72 -16.27 0.01 -10.70
CA GLU A 72 -15.51 -0.41 -11.89
C GLU A 72 -14.99 -1.85 -11.75
N PRO A 73 -15.89 -2.86 -11.66
CA PRO A 73 -15.50 -4.23 -11.29
C PRO A 73 -14.51 -4.90 -12.25
N ASP A 74 -14.46 -4.46 -13.50
CA ASP A 74 -13.57 -4.99 -14.55
C ASP A 74 -12.18 -4.32 -14.52
N HIS A 75 -12.01 -3.25 -13.72
CA HIS A 75 -10.78 -2.45 -13.67
C HIS A 75 -9.83 -2.82 -12.53
N ARG A 76 -9.91 -4.01 -11.98
CA ARG A 76 -9.01 -4.46 -10.91
C ARG A 76 -7.56 -4.20 -11.29
N PHE A 77 -6.79 -3.61 -10.37
CA PHE A 77 -5.39 -3.24 -10.58
C PHE A 77 -5.12 -2.35 -11.81
N GLY A 78 -6.10 -1.58 -12.24
CA GLY A 78 -6.00 -0.69 -13.40
C GLY A 78 -6.18 -1.37 -14.76
N PHE A 79 -6.63 -2.63 -14.81
CA PHE A 79 -6.89 -3.31 -16.08
C PHE A 79 -8.08 -2.74 -16.85
N ASN A 80 -8.18 -3.11 -18.12
CA ASN A 80 -9.29 -2.77 -19.03
C ASN A 80 -9.57 -1.26 -19.11
N GLY A 81 -8.53 -0.42 -19.02
CA GLY A 81 -8.66 1.03 -19.05
C GLY A 81 -8.92 1.67 -17.67
N GLY A 82 -8.79 0.90 -16.60
CA GLY A 82 -8.82 1.42 -15.24
C GLY A 82 -7.56 2.19 -14.86
N PHE A 83 -7.63 2.88 -13.72
CA PHE A 83 -6.56 3.75 -13.26
C PHE A 83 -6.06 3.33 -11.85
N LEU A 84 -5.05 2.46 -11.81
CA LEU A 84 -4.52 1.90 -10.56
C LEU A 84 -4.09 2.98 -9.56
N ARG A 85 -3.48 4.08 -10.03
CA ARG A 85 -3.07 5.17 -9.16
C ARG A 85 -4.25 5.78 -8.39
N TRP A 86 -5.41 5.92 -9.04
CA TRP A 86 -6.63 6.41 -8.44
C TRP A 86 -7.34 5.37 -7.58
N GLN A 87 -7.42 4.14 -8.08
CA GLN A 87 -8.17 3.04 -7.45
C GLN A 87 -7.62 2.60 -6.09
N HIS A 88 -6.33 2.77 -5.87
CA HIS A 88 -5.63 2.43 -4.61
C HIS A 88 -5.76 0.96 -4.17
N ASP A 89 -5.95 0.02 -5.11
CA ASP A 89 -6.17 -1.40 -4.78
C ASP A 89 -5.09 -1.98 -3.85
N VAL A 90 -3.83 -1.86 -4.25
CA VAL A 90 -2.71 -2.43 -3.49
C VAL A 90 -2.53 -1.70 -2.15
N TYR A 91 -2.76 -0.37 -2.12
CA TYR A 91 -2.69 0.42 -0.89
C TYR A 91 -3.74 -0.05 0.13
N ASN A 92 -5.00 -0.17 -0.29
CA ASN A 92 -6.09 -0.63 0.59
C ASN A 92 -5.83 -2.04 1.13
N ILE A 93 -5.34 -2.95 0.27
CA ILE A 93 -4.95 -4.30 0.72
C ILE A 93 -3.77 -4.23 1.70
N GLY A 94 -2.79 -3.37 1.46
CA GLY A 94 -1.67 -3.15 2.39
C GLY A 94 -2.13 -2.65 3.76
N ALA A 95 -3.03 -1.66 3.81
CA ALA A 95 -3.63 -1.17 5.05
C ALA A 95 -4.40 -2.27 5.79
N MET A 96 -5.14 -3.13 5.05
CA MET A 96 -5.81 -4.31 5.63
C MET A 96 -4.82 -5.29 6.22
N VAL A 97 -3.73 -5.60 5.53
CA VAL A 97 -2.66 -6.49 6.01
C VAL A 97 -2.06 -5.95 7.30
N GLU A 98 -1.77 -4.66 7.37
CA GLU A 98 -1.23 -4.03 8.57
C GLU A 98 -2.22 -4.10 9.74
N ALA A 99 -3.49 -3.74 9.50
CA ALA A 99 -4.55 -3.85 10.50
C ALA A 99 -4.70 -5.28 11.04
N ALA A 100 -4.63 -6.28 10.14
CA ALA A 100 -4.74 -7.68 10.51
C ALA A 100 -3.60 -8.14 11.42
N VAL A 101 -2.36 -7.71 11.13
CA VAL A 101 -1.18 -8.00 11.96
C VAL A 101 -1.34 -7.39 13.36
N HIS A 102 -1.75 -6.12 13.44
CA HIS A 102 -1.94 -5.43 14.72
C HIS A 102 -3.10 -6.02 15.53
N TYR A 103 -4.23 -6.30 14.88
CA TYR A 103 -5.39 -6.89 15.54
C TYR A 103 -5.10 -8.30 16.07
N TRP A 104 -4.38 -9.14 15.30
CA TRP A 104 -3.96 -10.45 15.79
C TRP A 104 -2.99 -10.34 16.98
N LYS A 105 -2.06 -9.39 16.94
CA LYS A 105 -1.13 -9.17 18.08
C LYS A 105 -1.87 -8.82 19.36
N ALA A 106 -2.90 -7.99 19.26
CA ALA A 106 -3.70 -7.55 20.40
C ALA A 106 -4.65 -8.65 20.94
N THR A 107 -5.35 -9.37 20.04
CA THR A 107 -6.49 -10.20 20.40
C THR A 107 -6.29 -11.71 20.17
N LYS A 108 -5.31 -12.08 19.37
CA LYS A 108 -5.09 -13.45 18.83
C LYS A 108 -6.22 -13.94 17.91
N LYS A 109 -7.21 -13.11 17.57
CA LYS A 109 -8.27 -13.47 16.62
C LYS A 109 -7.74 -13.47 15.19
N THR A 110 -8.14 -14.44 14.39
CA THR A 110 -7.55 -14.74 13.08
C THR A 110 -8.38 -14.32 11.88
N LYS A 111 -9.65 -13.91 12.05
CA LYS A 111 -10.55 -13.64 10.93
C LYS A 111 -10.01 -12.62 9.93
N LEU A 112 -9.58 -11.45 10.42
CA LEU A 112 -9.02 -10.42 9.53
C LEU A 112 -7.69 -10.88 8.92
N LEU A 113 -6.89 -11.65 9.67
CA LEU A 113 -5.63 -12.19 9.18
C LEU A 113 -5.84 -13.19 8.02
N VAL A 114 -6.88 -14.03 8.08
CA VAL A 114 -7.28 -14.92 6.98
C VAL A 114 -7.61 -14.13 5.72
N VAL A 115 -8.44 -13.08 5.85
CA VAL A 115 -8.79 -12.21 4.72
C VAL A 115 -7.54 -11.54 4.13
N ALA A 116 -6.67 -11.00 4.98
CA ALA A 116 -5.45 -10.33 4.56
C ALA A 116 -4.46 -11.26 3.86
N ILE A 117 -4.29 -12.49 4.35
CA ILE A 117 -3.42 -13.51 3.73
C ILE A 117 -3.96 -13.92 2.36
N ASN A 118 -5.26 -14.14 2.22
CA ASN A 118 -5.85 -14.48 0.93
C ASN A 118 -5.65 -13.34 -0.09
N ALA A 119 -5.83 -12.09 0.31
CA ALA A 119 -5.57 -10.93 -0.55
C ALA A 119 -4.07 -10.80 -0.90
N ALA A 120 -3.17 -11.08 0.05
CA ALA A 120 -1.74 -11.08 -0.19
C ALA A 120 -1.31 -12.17 -1.17
N ASN A 121 -1.87 -13.39 -1.03
CA ASN A 121 -1.64 -14.49 -1.96
C ASN A 121 -2.17 -14.14 -3.36
N TYR A 122 -3.34 -13.52 -3.46
CA TYR A 122 -3.89 -13.08 -4.73
C TYR A 122 -2.96 -12.08 -5.46
N ILE A 123 -2.44 -11.06 -4.75
CA ILE A 123 -1.47 -10.12 -5.34
C ILE A 123 -0.19 -10.86 -5.77
N TYR A 124 0.30 -11.80 -4.96
CA TYR A 124 1.47 -12.60 -5.30
C TYR A 124 1.26 -13.37 -6.61
N ASP A 125 0.13 -14.03 -6.74
CA ASP A 125 -0.21 -14.80 -7.93
C ASP A 125 -0.32 -13.90 -9.17
N MET A 126 -0.97 -12.75 -9.06
CA MET A 126 -1.06 -11.78 -10.15
C MET A 126 0.32 -11.30 -10.63
N ILE A 127 1.27 -11.07 -9.73
CA ILE A 127 2.61 -10.60 -10.09
C ILE A 127 3.48 -11.74 -10.61
N PHE A 128 3.54 -12.87 -9.91
CA PHE A 128 4.52 -13.92 -10.20
C PHE A 128 4.02 -15.06 -11.09
N LYS A 129 2.71 -15.32 -11.13
CA LYS A 129 2.13 -16.32 -12.03
C LYS A 129 1.58 -15.68 -13.32
N GLU A 130 0.88 -14.53 -13.18
CA GLU A 130 0.32 -13.82 -14.33
C GLU A 130 1.28 -12.78 -14.92
N ASN A 131 2.49 -12.64 -14.36
CA ASN A 131 3.56 -11.75 -14.80
C ASN A 131 3.17 -10.27 -14.90
N LEU A 132 2.42 -9.76 -13.92
CA LEU A 132 1.99 -8.37 -13.91
C LEU A 132 3.00 -7.47 -13.20
N LYS A 133 3.36 -6.34 -13.81
CA LYS A 133 4.24 -5.33 -13.21
C LYS A 133 3.45 -4.33 -12.35
N ILE A 134 2.81 -4.82 -11.31
CA ILE A 134 2.06 -3.99 -10.36
C ILE A 134 3.01 -3.51 -9.28
N VAL A 135 2.95 -2.21 -8.98
CA VAL A 135 3.54 -1.58 -7.78
C VAL A 135 2.46 -0.80 -7.04
N PRO A 136 2.54 -0.62 -5.72
CA PRO A 136 1.57 0.18 -4.98
C PRO A 136 1.50 1.60 -5.53
N SER A 137 0.33 2.10 -5.83
CA SER A 137 0.14 3.49 -6.26
C SER A 137 0.40 4.49 -5.14
N HIS A 138 0.11 4.10 -3.92
CA HIS A 138 0.50 4.77 -2.68
C HIS A 138 1.33 3.81 -1.84
N SER A 139 2.48 4.26 -1.36
CA SER A 139 3.34 3.47 -0.48
C SER A 139 2.67 3.23 0.88
N GLY A 140 3.12 2.18 1.56
CA GLY A 140 2.54 1.66 2.79
C GLY A 140 2.50 0.13 2.77
N PRO A 141 2.05 -0.49 1.66
CA PRO A 141 2.09 -1.94 1.52
C PRO A 141 3.46 -2.56 1.75
N GLU A 142 4.52 -1.86 1.35
CA GLU A 142 5.90 -2.32 1.53
C GLU A 142 6.21 -2.60 3.01
N GLU A 143 5.81 -1.71 3.90
CA GLU A 143 5.98 -1.92 5.34
C GLU A 143 5.03 -3.00 5.88
N ALA A 144 3.78 -2.98 5.48
CA ALA A 144 2.73 -3.87 5.96
C ALA A 144 3.06 -5.34 5.65
N PHE A 145 3.55 -5.62 4.45
CA PHE A 145 3.89 -6.99 4.03
C PHE A 145 5.16 -7.51 4.70
N VAL A 146 6.14 -6.66 5.01
CA VAL A 146 7.27 -7.06 5.88
C VAL A 146 6.77 -7.40 7.29
N LYS A 147 5.79 -6.67 7.84
CA LYS A 147 5.18 -7.01 9.14
C LYS A 147 4.47 -8.36 9.09
N LEU A 148 3.76 -8.67 8.00
CA LEU A 148 3.11 -9.97 7.80
C LEU A 148 4.14 -11.10 7.70
N TYR A 149 5.18 -10.93 6.88
CA TYR A 149 6.30 -11.86 6.79
C TYR A 149 6.87 -12.20 8.16
N LYS A 150 7.20 -11.16 8.94
CA LYS A 150 7.77 -11.33 10.28
C LYS A 150 6.81 -12.05 11.22
N LEU A 151 5.55 -11.66 11.24
CA LEU A 151 4.53 -12.29 12.07
C LEU A 151 4.50 -13.81 11.83
N LEU A 152 4.44 -14.24 10.59
CA LEU A 152 4.32 -15.65 10.22
C LEU A 152 5.62 -16.42 10.43
N LYS A 153 6.77 -15.79 10.19
CA LYS A 153 8.09 -16.36 10.47
C LYS A 153 8.30 -16.61 11.97
N GLU A 154 7.89 -15.68 12.80
CA GLU A 154 8.03 -15.75 14.25
C GLU A 154 6.98 -16.66 14.91
N ASN A 155 5.90 -16.98 14.21
CA ASN A 155 4.79 -17.81 14.72
C ASN A 155 4.48 -19.00 13.78
N PRO A 156 5.37 -19.99 13.64
CA PRO A 156 5.18 -21.08 12.68
C PRO A 156 3.96 -21.97 13.00
N GLY A 157 3.50 -22.01 14.25
CA GLY A 157 2.26 -22.68 14.65
C GLY A 157 1.02 -22.05 14.03
N LEU A 158 1.00 -20.73 13.92
CA LEU A 158 -0.11 -19.99 13.33
C LEU A 158 -0.43 -20.43 11.89
N LYS A 159 0.59 -20.76 11.10
CA LYS A 159 0.39 -21.25 9.72
C LYS A 159 -0.42 -22.55 9.67
N LYS A 160 -0.19 -23.45 10.63
CA LYS A 160 -0.95 -24.70 10.74
C LYS A 160 -2.38 -24.47 11.20
N ASP A 161 -2.58 -23.54 12.12
CA ASP A 161 -3.89 -23.23 12.69
C ASP A 161 -4.81 -22.58 11.66
N LEU A 162 -4.26 -21.76 10.74
CA LEU A 162 -5.02 -21.06 9.71
C LEU A 162 -5.49 -21.96 8.57
N GLN A 163 -4.85 -23.11 8.33
CA GLN A 163 -5.17 -24.05 7.25
C GLN A 163 -5.17 -23.41 5.85
N LEU A 164 -4.30 -22.41 5.62
CA LEU A 164 -4.13 -21.72 4.36
C LEU A 164 -2.80 -22.12 3.69
N ASP A 165 -2.70 -21.90 2.37
CA ASP A 165 -1.42 -21.96 1.66
C ASP A 165 -0.58 -20.75 2.04
N ILE A 166 0.35 -20.92 2.97
CA ILE A 166 1.19 -19.87 3.52
C ILE A 166 2.66 -20.22 3.33
N ASP A 167 3.31 -19.42 2.50
CA ASP A 167 4.76 -19.28 2.44
C ASP A 167 5.09 -17.82 2.75
N GLU A 168 5.56 -17.53 3.95
CA GLU A 168 5.85 -16.17 4.38
C GLU A 168 6.88 -15.47 3.52
N TYR A 169 7.79 -16.19 2.88
CA TYR A 169 8.80 -15.61 2.00
C TYR A 169 8.20 -14.96 0.76
N ARG A 170 7.02 -15.40 0.30
CA ARG A 170 6.27 -14.75 -0.79
C ARG A 170 5.99 -13.28 -0.49
N TYR A 171 5.70 -12.94 0.77
CA TYR A 171 5.39 -11.56 1.17
C TYR A 171 6.62 -10.66 1.19
N LEU A 172 7.78 -11.17 1.61
CA LEU A 172 9.04 -10.45 1.49
C LEU A 172 9.45 -10.28 0.02
N GLN A 173 9.24 -11.31 -0.81
CA GLN A 173 9.50 -11.26 -2.24
C GLN A 173 8.63 -10.24 -2.97
N LEU A 174 7.35 -10.10 -2.58
CA LEU A 174 6.46 -9.04 -3.07
C LEU A 174 7.04 -7.65 -2.79
N VAL A 175 7.48 -7.40 -1.57
CA VAL A 175 8.06 -6.11 -1.19
C VAL A 175 9.34 -5.82 -1.96
N GLU A 176 10.23 -6.80 -2.10
CA GLU A 176 11.44 -6.66 -2.92
C GLU A 176 11.09 -6.34 -4.37
N HIS A 177 10.08 -7.02 -4.94
CA HIS A 177 9.58 -6.75 -6.28
C HIS A 177 9.08 -5.31 -6.42
N TRP A 178 8.27 -4.82 -5.49
CA TRP A 178 7.75 -3.45 -5.55
C TRP A 178 8.85 -2.39 -5.47
N ILE A 179 9.80 -2.56 -4.55
CA ILE A 179 10.92 -1.63 -4.39
C ILE A 179 11.81 -1.62 -5.64
N GLU A 180 12.07 -2.79 -6.22
CA GLU A 180 12.98 -2.94 -7.35
C GLU A 180 12.32 -2.59 -8.70
N ASN A 181 10.99 -2.61 -8.78
CA ASN A 181 10.25 -2.27 -10.00
C ASN A 181 9.59 -0.88 -10.00
N ARG A 182 9.51 -0.19 -8.86
CA ARG A 182 9.11 1.21 -8.84
C ARG A 182 10.15 2.05 -9.58
N GLY A 183 9.69 2.95 -10.46
CA GLY A 183 10.54 3.71 -11.36
C GLY A 183 10.96 2.95 -12.64
N ASN A 184 10.59 1.67 -12.78
CA ASN A 184 10.74 0.89 -13.98
C ASN A 184 9.38 0.77 -14.69
N HIS A 185 9.16 1.61 -15.67
CA HIS A 185 7.91 1.70 -16.43
C HIS A 185 8.18 1.80 -17.92
N ALA A 186 7.13 1.69 -18.75
CA ALA A 186 7.24 1.87 -20.19
C ALA A 186 7.58 3.33 -20.54
N ASN A 187 8.18 3.51 -21.72
CA ASN A 187 8.32 4.85 -22.29
C ASN A 187 6.92 5.38 -22.63
N GLY A 188 6.47 6.34 -21.90
CA GLY A 188 5.20 6.99 -22.06
C GLY A 188 5.24 8.38 -21.42
N PRO A 189 4.18 9.16 -21.49
CA PRO A 189 4.15 10.47 -20.84
C PRO A 189 4.34 10.34 -19.32
N ASP A 190 5.07 11.28 -18.75
CA ASP A 190 5.19 11.39 -17.28
C ASP A 190 3.87 11.88 -16.70
N TRP A 191 3.28 11.06 -15.87
CA TRP A 191 1.99 11.36 -15.27
C TRP A 191 2.13 11.88 -13.85
N GLU A 192 2.51 13.12 -13.74
CA GLU A 192 2.73 13.74 -12.43
C GLU A 192 1.40 14.07 -11.72
N ASN A 193 0.41 14.53 -12.44
CA ASN A 193 -0.83 15.08 -11.86
C ASN A 193 -2.09 14.21 -12.04
N GLY A 194 -2.01 13.08 -12.69
CA GLY A 194 -3.08 12.06 -12.67
C GLY A 194 -4.28 12.27 -13.59
N ASP A 195 -4.59 13.50 -13.98
CA ASP A 195 -5.79 13.86 -14.75
C ASP A 195 -5.44 14.42 -16.14
N ASP A 196 -4.22 14.17 -16.61
CA ASP A 196 -3.76 14.58 -17.92
C ASP A 196 -4.45 13.74 -19.01
N GLU A 197 -5.15 14.42 -19.94
CA GLU A 197 -5.86 13.76 -21.04
C GLU A 197 -4.94 12.87 -21.88
N GLU A 198 -3.69 13.27 -22.09
CA GLU A 198 -2.69 12.51 -22.81
C GLU A 198 -2.37 11.18 -22.13
N CYS A 199 -2.22 11.18 -20.81
CA CYS A 199 -1.98 9.98 -20.02
C CYS A 199 -3.19 9.05 -20.00
N ILE A 200 -4.39 9.59 -19.89
CA ILE A 200 -5.64 8.83 -19.95
C ILE A 200 -5.79 8.18 -21.31
N GLU A 201 -5.51 8.91 -22.38
CA GLU A 201 -5.58 8.38 -23.76
C GLU A 201 -4.50 7.31 -23.98
N TRP A 202 -3.27 7.52 -23.48
CA TRP A 202 -2.20 6.55 -23.55
C TRP A 202 -2.57 5.23 -22.86
N ILE A 203 -3.13 5.30 -21.64
CA ILE A 203 -3.61 4.11 -20.92
C ILE A 203 -4.66 3.33 -21.70
N LYS A 204 -5.61 4.03 -22.31
CA LYS A 204 -6.68 3.39 -23.12
C LYS A 204 -6.11 2.69 -24.35
N ASN A 205 -5.09 3.24 -24.98
CA ASN A 205 -4.54 2.75 -26.23
C ASN A 205 -3.48 1.67 -26.03
N GLU A 206 -2.68 1.73 -24.96
CA GLU A 206 -1.53 0.84 -24.73
C GLU A 206 -1.85 -0.43 -23.95
N LYS A 207 -3.11 -0.77 -23.73
CA LYS A 207 -3.51 -1.94 -22.95
C LYS A 207 -2.79 -1.98 -21.59
N TYR A 208 -3.08 -1.00 -20.77
CA TYR A 208 -2.61 -0.94 -19.40
C TYR A 208 -2.77 -2.30 -18.70
N GLY A 209 -1.72 -2.75 -18.04
CA GLY A 209 -1.70 -4.07 -17.39
C GLY A 209 -0.85 -5.13 -18.10
N ASN A 210 -0.54 -4.99 -19.38
CA ASN A 210 0.37 -5.88 -20.12
C ASN A 210 1.85 -5.49 -19.94
N ASN A 211 2.30 -5.33 -18.70
CA ASN A 211 3.65 -4.88 -18.36
C ASN A 211 3.98 -3.43 -18.78
N ASN A 212 3.02 -2.70 -19.29
CA ASN A 212 3.15 -1.30 -19.66
C ASN A 212 2.32 -0.47 -18.70
N ARG A 213 2.96 0.36 -17.91
CA ARG A 213 2.32 1.40 -17.13
C ARG A 213 3.05 2.72 -17.33
N PRO A 214 2.34 3.87 -17.28
CA PRO A 214 2.99 5.16 -17.33
C PRO A 214 3.82 5.41 -16.07
N SER A 215 4.78 6.32 -16.18
CA SER A 215 5.39 6.95 -15.02
C SER A 215 4.32 7.71 -14.23
N TRP A 216 4.37 7.59 -12.90
CA TRP A 216 3.55 8.43 -12.02
C TRP A 216 4.33 9.62 -11.48
N GLY A 217 5.50 9.91 -12.07
CA GLY A 217 6.34 11.04 -11.74
C GLY A 217 6.92 11.03 -10.34
N SER A 218 7.48 12.18 -9.95
CA SER A 218 8.06 12.38 -8.62
C SER A 218 7.02 12.32 -7.51
N TYR A 219 5.79 12.72 -7.79
CA TYR A 219 4.68 12.67 -6.84
C TYR A 219 4.51 11.30 -6.16
N ALA A 220 4.62 10.23 -6.93
CA ALA A 220 4.49 8.85 -6.44
C ALA A 220 5.85 8.15 -6.26
N GLN A 221 6.96 8.89 -6.20
CA GLN A 221 8.34 8.38 -6.14
C GLN A 221 8.68 7.42 -7.28
N ASP A 222 8.09 7.66 -8.46
CA ASP A 222 8.17 6.78 -9.62
C ASP A 222 9.03 7.37 -10.78
N HIS A 223 9.62 8.55 -10.57
CA HIS A 223 10.46 9.27 -11.54
C HIS A 223 11.82 8.60 -11.81
N LYS A 224 12.30 7.80 -10.87
CA LYS A 224 13.54 7.01 -10.96
C LYS A 224 13.37 5.70 -10.20
N PRO A 225 14.15 4.65 -10.56
CA PRO A 225 14.20 3.43 -9.73
C PRO A 225 14.47 3.78 -8.26
N THR A 226 13.67 3.21 -7.35
CA THR A 226 13.68 3.56 -5.92
C THR A 226 15.10 3.57 -5.33
N LEU A 227 15.91 2.58 -5.69
CA LEU A 227 17.26 2.44 -5.13
C LEU A 227 18.30 3.39 -5.77
N GLU A 228 17.90 4.13 -6.82
CA GLU A 228 18.75 5.11 -7.52
C GLU A 228 18.35 6.56 -7.23
N GLN A 229 17.25 6.79 -6.52
CA GLN A 229 16.82 8.13 -6.14
C GLN A 229 17.86 8.79 -5.23
N GLU A 230 18.16 10.06 -5.49
CA GLU A 230 19.21 10.82 -4.79
C GLU A 230 18.64 11.73 -3.72
N THR A 231 17.44 12.21 -3.93
CA THR A 231 16.73 13.17 -3.07
C THR A 231 15.37 12.60 -2.70
N ILE A 232 14.83 12.98 -1.56
CA ILE A 232 13.46 12.66 -1.20
C ILE A 232 12.52 13.66 -1.88
N GLU A 233 11.61 13.18 -2.71
CA GLU A 233 10.76 14.03 -3.56
C GLU A 233 9.31 13.58 -3.56
N GLY A 234 8.45 14.44 -4.10
CA GLY A 234 7.03 14.21 -4.30
C GLY A 234 6.24 14.26 -3.00
N HIS A 235 5.12 13.58 -2.97
CA HIS A 235 4.21 13.57 -1.82
C HIS A 235 4.91 13.02 -0.57
N ALA A 236 4.90 13.79 0.51
CA ALA A 236 5.72 13.55 1.69
C ALA A 236 5.39 12.22 2.39
N VAL A 237 4.10 11.94 2.61
CA VAL A 237 3.65 10.69 3.23
C VAL A 237 4.03 9.48 2.38
N ARG A 238 3.83 9.54 1.05
CA ARG A 238 4.22 8.43 0.16
C ARG A 238 5.71 8.16 0.23
N ALA A 239 6.54 9.20 0.18
CA ALA A 239 7.99 9.07 0.19
C ALA A 239 8.49 8.49 1.51
N THR A 240 8.01 9.00 2.65
CA THR A 240 8.43 8.50 3.97
C THR A 240 7.99 7.06 4.21
N LEU A 241 6.77 6.69 3.82
CA LEU A 241 6.29 5.30 3.91
C LEU A 241 7.08 4.36 3.00
N LEU A 242 7.42 4.79 1.77
CA LEU A 242 8.25 3.98 0.87
C LEU A 242 9.61 3.66 1.53
N PHE A 243 10.32 4.68 1.99
CA PHE A 243 11.65 4.47 2.56
C PHE A 243 11.60 3.78 3.93
N ALA A 244 10.50 3.91 4.70
CA ALA A 244 10.25 3.05 5.86
C ALA A 244 10.15 1.57 5.47
N GLY A 245 9.44 1.27 4.37
CA GLY A 245 9.38 -0.06 3.77
C GLY A 245 10.75 -0.57 3.32
N VAL A 246 11.54 0.28 2.64
CA VAL A 246 12.93 -0.06 2.22
C VAL A 246 13.81 -0.39 3.42
N VAL A 247 13.74 0.39 4.52
CA VAL A 247 14.47 0.13 5.77
C VAL A 247 14.09 -1.22 6.35
N LYS A 248 12.79 -1.50 6.46
CA LYS A 248 12.31 -2.77 7.03
C LYS A 248 12.73 -3.96 6.18
N THR A 249 12.68 -3.83 4.87
CA THR A 249 13.14 -4.86 3.93
C THR A 249 14.65 -5.09 4.08
N TYR A 250 15.45 -4.03 4.17
CA TYR A 250 16.88 -4.13 4.42
C TYR A 250 17.18 -4.88 5.73
N ARG A 251 16.42 -4.64 6.77
CA ARG A 251 16.60 -5.33 8.07
C ARG A 251 16.43 -6.84 7.97
N GLU A 252 15.65 -7.32 7.00
CA GLU A 252 15.45 -8.77 6.77
C GLU A 252 16.45 -9.34 5.74
N ASN A 253 16.64 -8.67 4.60
CA ASN A 253 17.42 -9.21 3.48
C ASN A 253 18.93 -8.87 3.52
N LYS A 254 19.31 -7.82 4.27
CA LYS A 254 20.70 -7.33 4.42
C LYS A 254 21.40 -6.96 3.10
N LYS A 255 20.65 -6.70 2.01
CA LYS A 255 21.24 -6.33 0.72
C LYS A 255 21.85 -4.92 0.76
N PRO A 256 23.15 -4.73 0.52
CA PRO A 256 23.83 -3.42 0.67
C PRO A 256 23.24 -2.30 -0.21
N LYS A 257 22.62 -2.64 -1.35
CA LYS A 257 21.99 -1.65 -2.23
C LYS A 257 20.83 -0.90 -1.55
N TYR A 258 20.07 -1.59 -0.67
CA TYR A 258 18.99 -0.96 0.11
C TYR A 258 19.54 0.00 1.16
N GLU A 259 20.58 -0.41 1.89
CA GLU A 259 21.23 0.43 2.90
C GLU A 259 21.77 1.74 2.30
N LYS A 260 22.44 1.63 1.16
CA LYS A 260 22.99 2.80 0.45
C LYS A 260 21.89 3.79 0.06
N ALA A 261 20.79 3.28 -0.50
CA ALA A 261 19.64 4.12 -0.87
C ALA A 261 19.04 4.82 0.34
N VAL A 262 18.77 4.07 1.42
CA VAL A 262 18.19 4.62 2.65
C VAL A 262 19.08 5.70 3.24
N LYS A 263 20.38 5.46 3.37
CA LYS A 263 21.31 6.45 3.94
C LYS A 263 21.31 7.74 3.12
N ARG A 264 21.38 7.63 1.81
CA ARG A 264 21.38 8.79 0.90
C ARG A 264 20.10 9.62 1.03
N ILE A 265 18.93 8.97 1.01
CA ILE A 265 17.64 9.64 1.14
C ILE A 265 17.45 10.24 2.54
N TRP A 266 17.84 9.50 3.58
CA TRP A 266 17.79 9.98 4.95
C TRP A 266 18.66 11.24 5.12
N ASP A 267 19.89 11.22 4.63
CA ASP A 267 20.80 12.36 4.71
C ASP A 267 20.23 13.60 4.01
N ASN A 268 19.67 13.44 2.79
CA ASN A 268 19.01 14.54 2.09
C ASN A 268 17.80 15.07 2.89
N MET A 269 16.92 14.18 3.34
CA MET A 269 15.71 14.55 4.08
C MET A 269 16.05 15.33 5.35
N VAL A 270 16.89 14.75 6.22
CA VAL A 270 17.16 15.32 7.56
C VAL A 270 17.98 16.60 7.49
N THR A 271 18.92 16.68 6.54
CA THR A 271 19.82 17.85 6.48
C THR A 271 19.27 19.01 5.66
N LYS A 272 18.28 18.78 4.78
CA LYS A 272 17.89 19.78 3.80
C LYS A 272 16.39 19.98 3.66
N ARG A 273 15.55 18.98 3.95
CA ARG A 273 14.11 18.99 3.62
C ARG A 273 13.19 18.73 4.81
N MET A 274 13.74 18.69 6.02
CA MET A 274 12.97 18.54 7.25
C MET A 274 12.98 19.84 8.04
N HIS A 275 11.81 20.26 8.51
CA HIS A 275 11.66 21.42 9.39
C HIS A 275 12.24 21.13 10.78
N ILE A 276 12.56 22.19 11.51
CA ILE A 276 13.12 22.07 12.88
C ILE A 276 12.18 21.33 13.84
N SER A 277 10.88 21.31 13.55
CA SER A 277 9.88 20.54 14.31
C SER A 277 9.92 19.04 14.04
N GLY A 278 10.67 18.60 13.01
CA GLY A 278 10.66 17.22 12.52
C GLY A 278 9.63 16.95 11.41
N GLY A 279 8.74 17.88 11.10
CA GLY A 279 7.78 17.76 10.03
C GLY A 279 8.44 17.87 8.64
N VAL A 280 7.85 17.23 7.65
CA VAL A 280 8.29 17.21 6.26
C VAL A 280 7.16 17.66 5.33
N GLY A 281 7.48 17.98 4.07
CA GLY A 281 6.48 18.51 3.14
C GLY A 281 6.36 20.04 3.25
N ALA A 282 6.90 20.75 2.28
CA ALA A 282 6.97 22.22 2.31
C ALA A 282 5.93 22.88 1.39
N ILE A 283 5.34 22.12 0.46
CA ILE A 283 4.43 22.61 -0.58
C ILE A 283 3.04 22.05 -0.31
N HIS A 284 2.10 22.96 -0.05
CA HIS A 284 0.71 22.58 0.23
C HIS A 284 0.04 21.83 -0.94
N GLN A 285 0.28 22.29 -2.18
CA GLN A 285 -0.26 21.61 -3.33
C GLN A 285 0.38 20.22 -3.47
N ASP A 286 -0.45 19.19 -3.50
CA ASP A 286 -0.05 17.78 -3.56
C ASP A 286 0.81 17.31 -2.36
N GLU A 287 0.83 18.07 -1.25
CA GLU A 287 1.50 17.69 0.00
C GLU A 287 2.96 17.26 -0.24
N LYS A 288 3.70 18.04 -1.06
CA LYS A 288 5.01 17.66 -1.59
C LYS A 288 6.19 18.21 -0.79
N PHE A 289 7.32 17.50 -0.89
CA PHE A 289 8.62 18.09 -0.58
C PHE A 289 8.91 19.29 -1.49
N GLY A 290 9.49 20.34 -0.94
CA GLY A 290 10.10 21.41 -1.71
C GLY A 290 11.53 21.06 -2.15
N GLU A 291 12.19 22.01 -2.84
CA GLU A 291 13.60 21.94 -3.13
C GLU A 291 14.45 21.94 -1.83
N ASP A 292 15.75 21.61 -1.95
CA ASP A 292 16.67 21.67 -0.81
C ASP A 292 16.62 23.06 -0.15
N TYR A 293 16.44 23.06 1.18
CA TYR A 293 16.31 24.25 2.03
C TYR A 293 15.05 25.12 1.82
N HIS A 294 14.10 24.69 1.02
CA HIS A 294 12.79 25.32 0.94
C HIS A 294 11.92 24.88 2.13
N LEU A 295 12.02 25.63 3.24
CA LEU A 295 11.37 25.31 4.51
C LEU A 295 10.61 26.55 5.04
N PRO A 296 9.55 27.00 4.36
CA PRO A 296 8.81 28.22 4.76
C PRO A 296 8.05 27.99 6.07
N ASN A 297 7.94 29.05 6.89
CA ASN A 297 7.27 29.00 8.20
C ASN A 297 5.77 28.71 8.13
N ASN A 298 5.15 28.92 6.99
CA ASN A 298 3.72 28.68 6.72
C ASN A 298 3.48 27.40 5.91
N ALA A 299 4.44 26.49 5.89
CA ALA A 299 4.28 25.22 5.20
C ALA A 299 3.19 24.37 5.84
N TYR A 300 2.50 23.63 5.00
CA TYR A 300 1.68 22.48 5.42
C TYR A 300 2.62 21.29 5.62
N LEU A 301 2.73 20.80 6.85
CA LEU A 301 3.66 19.73 7.20
C LEU A 301 2.90 18.42 7.45
N GLU A 302 3.49 17.33 7.00
CA GLU A 302 3.11 15.96 7.28
C GLU A 302 3.91 15.35 8.44
#